data_89afa608ece609c2f15b1ed7b3818bca
#
_entry.id   89afa608ece609c2f15b1ed7b3818bca
#
_cell.length_a   1.000
_cell.length_b   1.000
_cell.length_c   1.000
_cell.angle_alpha   90.00
_cell.angle_beta   90.00
_cell.angle_gamma   90.00
#
_symmetry.space_group_name_H-M   'P 1'
#
loop_
_entity.id
_entity.type
_entity.pdbx_description
1 polymer ?
#
loop_
_entity_poly.entity_id
_entity_poly.type
_entity_poly.pdbx_seq_one_letter_code
_entity_poly.pdbx_strand_id
1 'polypeptide(L)'
;MKILVPVKRVVDFNVKVRVKADQTGVELANVKMSMNPFDEIAVEEALKLKEAGKATEVVVVSAGVTACQETLRTALAMGADRAILVETDAELQPLAVAKILKAIVEQEKPGLVILGKQAIDDDCNQTGQMLAALTGWPQGTFASKLAIEGEGIQVTREVDTAAVGLDPRLHVVVDHPLHGHENFHRG
;
A
#
# COMPACT_ATOMS: atom_id res chain seq x y z
N MET A 1 -13.69 -11.85 -3.61
CA MET A 1 -13.00 -11.05 -4.62
C MET A 1 -11.49 -11.16 -4.44
N LYS A 2 -10.67 -10.80 -5.45
CA LYS A 2 -9.22 -10.66 -5.35
C LYS A 2 -8.88 -9.27 -4.82
N ILE A 3 -7.88 -9.16 -3.93
CA ILE A 3 -7.34 -7.89 -3.45
C ILE A 3 -5.91 -7.75 -3.95
N LEU A 4 -5.55 -6.58 -4.48
CA LEU A 4 -4.19 -6.22 -4.87
C LEU A 4 -3.61 -5.24 -3.84
N VAL A 5 -2.39 -5.51 -3.36
CA VAL A 5 -1.72 -4.65 -2.38
C VAL A 5 -0.33 -4.29 -2.90
N PRO A 6 -0.12 -3.07 -3.36
CA PRO A 6 1.22 -2.55 -3.64
C PRO A 6 2.02 -2.39 -2.36
N VAL A 7 3.30 -2.79 -2.40
CA VAL A 7 4.23 -2.67 -1.27
C VAL A 7 5.56 -2.09 -1.73
N LYS A 8 6.09 -1.12 -0.99
CA LYS A 8 7.35 -0.44 -1.30
C LYS A 8 8.45 -0.89 -0.33
N ARG A 9 9.65 -1.11 -0.86
CA ARG A 9 10.86 -1.32 -0.07
C ARG A 9 11.46 0.04 0.27
N VAL A 10 11.60 0.33 1.56
CA VAL A 10 12.11 1.60 2.08
C VAL A 10 13.22 1.36 3.10
N VAL A 11 13.96 2.41 3.46
CA VAL A 11 14.87 2.34 4.61
C VAL A 11 14.06 2.07 5.86
N ASP A 12 14.51 1.09 6.67
CA ASP A 12 13.85 0.76 7.93
C ASP A 12 13.79 1.99 8.85
N PHE A 13 12.62 2.30 9.37
CA PHE A 13 12.37 3.52 10.15
C PHE A 13 13.20 3.62 11.44
N ASN A 14 13.77 2.52 11.93
CA ASN A 14 14.67 2.52 13.07
C ASN A 14 16.12 2.88 12.70
N VAL A 15 16.43 2.98 11.41
CA VAL A 15 17.78 3.29 10.94
C VAL A 15 18.04 4.79 11.00
N LYS A 16 19.13 5.18 11.63
CA LYS A 16 19.65 6.54 11.54
C LYS A 16 20.35 6.72 10.19
N VAL A 17 19.66 7.32 9.24
CA VAL A 17 20.22 7.64 7.92
C VAL A 17 21.38 8.63 8.03
N ARG A 18 22.36 8.50 7.11
CA ARG A 18 23.49 9.41 6.99
C ARG A 18 23.46 10.03 5.60
N VAL A 19 23.86 11.29 5.51
CA VAL A 19 24.04 11.99 4.23
C VAL A 19 25.38 11.53 3.64
N LYS A 20 25.43 11.31 2.33
CA LYS A 20 26.66 11.03 1.59
C LYS A 20 27.66 12.16 1.77
N ALA A 21 28.96 11.87 1.71
CA ALA A 21 30.03 12.85 1.88
C ALA A 21 29.97 13.99 0.85
N ASP A 22 29.48 13.72 -0.36
CA ASP A 22 29.28 14.69 -1.44
C ASP A 22 27.94 15.45 -1.36
N GLN A 23 27.13 15.21 -0.33
CA GLN A 23 25.82 15.82 -0.09
C GLN A 23 24.79 15.62 -1.21
N THR A 24 24.97 14.63 -2.09
CA THR A 24 24.06 14.35 -3.21
C THR A 24 22.85 13.50 -2.83
N GLY A 25 22.78 13.00 -1.59
CA GLY A 25 21.68 12.16 -1.13
C GLY A 25 22.01 11.39 0.14
N VAL A 26 21.18 10.39 0.42
CA VAL A 26 21.31 9.52 1.58
C VAL A 26 22.23 8.34 1.25
N GLU A 27 23.12 7.98 2.23
CA GLU A 27 23.94 6.78 2.12
C GLU A 27 23.08 5.53 2.35
N LEU A 28 22.93 4.72 1.31
CA LEU A 28 22.11 3.51 1.33
C LEU A 28 22.92 2.21 1.38
N ALA A 29 24.26 2.29 1.28
CA ALA A 29 25.10 1.10 1.32
C ALA A 29 25.01 0.42 2.68
N ASN A 30 24.67 -0.88 2.67
CA ASN A 30 24.53 -1.70 3.88
C ASN A 30 23.51 -1.18 4.93
N VAL A 31 22.54 -0.39 4.48
CA VAL A 31 21.43 0.08 5.31
C VAL A 31 20.33 -0.98 5.33
N LYS A 32 19.80 -1.26 6.52
CA LYS A 32 18.65 -2.14 6.66
C LYS A 32 17.46 -1.55 5.94
N MET A 33 16.84 -2.35 5.07
CA MET A 33 15.62 -2.02 4.36
C MET A 33 14.46 -2.86 4.90
N SER A 34 13.25 -2.34 4.81
CA SER A 34 12.02 -3.01 5.23
C SER A 34 10.86 -2.70 4.29
N MET A 35 9.72 -3.35 4.51
CA MET A 35 8.46 -2.91 3.92
C MET A 35 8.09 -1.55 4.51
N ASN A 36 7.53 -0.68 3.68
CA ASN A 36 6.95 0.57 4.16
C ASN A 36 5.87 0.27 5.21
N PRO A 37 5.90 0.90 6.41
CA PRO A 37 4.97 0.59 7.50
C PRO A 37 3.50 0.76 7.12
N PHE A 38 3.17 1.75 6.29
CA PHE A 38 1.80 1.93 5.81
C PHE A 38 1.34 0.80 4.87
N ASP A 39 2.27 0.25 4.07
CA ASP A 39 1.95 -0.89 3.20
C ASP A 39 1.79 -2.18 4.00
N GLU A 40 2.53 -2.33 5.10
CA GLU A 40 2.37 -3.46 6.03
C GLU A 40 0.94 -3.51 6.59
N ILE A 41 0.40 -2.35 6.99
CA ILE A 41 -1.00 -2.23 7.42
C ILE A 41 -1.96 -2.56 6.29
N ALA A 42 -1.68 -2.11 5.06
CA ALA A 42 -2.51 -2.44 3.90
C ALA A 42 -2.56 -3.96 3.64
N VAL A 43 -1.42 -4.66 3.80
CA VAL A 43 -1.36 -6.13 3.73
C VAL A 43 -2.19 -6.77 4.84
N GLU A 44 -2.05 -6.30 6.09
CA GLU A 44 -2.83 -6.80 7.22
C GLU A 44 -4.34 -6.65 7.01
N GLU A 45 -4.80 -5.49 6.53
CA GLU A 45 -6.23 -5.28 6.25
C GLU A 45 -6.73 -6.19 5.12
N ALA A 46 -5.95 -6.41 4.08
CA ALA A 46 -6.29 -7.36 3.02
C ALA A 46 -6.42 -8.80 3.56
N LEU A 47 -5.51 -9.19 4.45
CA LEU A 47 -5.54 -10.52 5.10
C LEU A 47 -6.73 -10.67 6.03
N LYS A 48 -7.08 -9.66 6.83
CA LYS A 48 -8.29 -9.65 7.67
C LYS A 48 -9.55 -9.84 6.83
N LEU A 49 -9.64 -9.18 5.68
CA LEU A 49 -10.76 -9.35 4.74
C LEU A 49 -10.81 -10.78 4.17
N LYS A 50 -9.66 -11.38 3.90
CA LYS A 50 -9.58 -12.78 3.45
C LYS A 50 -10.00 -13.75 4.55
N GLU A 51 -9.52 -13.58 5.78
CA GLU A 51 -9.91 -14.39 6.94
C GLU A 51 -11.40 -14.29 7.24
N ALA A 52 -11.99 -13.11 7.04
CA ALA A 52 -13.43 -12.90 7.14
C ALA A 52 -14.25 -13.48 5.96
N GLY A 53 -13.61 -14.18 5.01
CA GLY A 53 -14.25 -14.76 3.83
C GLY A 53 -14.73 -13.73 2.80
N LYS A 54 -14.30 -12.46 2.90
CA LYS A 54 -14.67 -11.37 1.98
C LYS A 54 -13.76 -11.31 0.75
N ALA A 55 -12.53 -11.80 0.87
CA ALA A 55 -11.60 -11.94 -0.23
C ALA A 55 -11.23 -13.41 -0.46
N THR A 56 -10.93 -13.77 -1.70
CA THR A 56 -10.53 -15.11 -2.11
C THR A 56 -9.02 -15.21 -2.35
N GLU A 57 -8.37 -14.12 -2.68
CA GLU A 57 -6.95 -14.07 -3.00
C GLU A 57 -6.39 -12.69 -2.62
N VAL A 58 -5.22 -12.66 -1.98
CA VAL A 58 -4.42 -11.45 -1.73
C VAL A 58 -3.16 -11.53 -2.56
N VAL A 59 -3.02 -10.60 -3.50
CA VAL A 59 -1.85 -10.48 -4.39
C VAL A 59 -1.08 -9.24 -4.00
N VAL A 60 0.21 -9.40 -3.70
CA VAL A 60 1.10 -8.27 -3.41
C VAL A 60 1.96 -7.95 -4.62
N VAL A 61 2.23 -6.67 -4.85
CA VAL A 61 3.07 -6.23 -5.96
C VAL A 61 4.09 -5.18 -5.51
N SER A 62 5.31 -5.30 -6.00
CA SER A 62 6.35 -4.28 -5.81
C SER A 62 7.01 -3.95 -7.14
N ALA A 63 7.41 -2.69 -7.32
CA ALA A 63 8.17 -2.25 -8.48
C ALA A 63 9.53 -1.69 -8.02
N GLY A 64 10.62 -2.14 -8.63
CA GLY A 64 11.97 -1.72 -8.30
C GLY A 64 13.01 -2.80 -8.56
N VAL A 65 14.16 -2.65 -7.94
CA VAL A 65 15.30 -3.57 -8.11
C VAL A 65 14.99 -4.98 -7.59
N THR A 66 15.75 -5.97 -8.04
CA THR A 66 15.61 -7.39 -7.61
C THR A 66 15.49 -7.55 -6.08
N ALA A 67 16.17 -6.71 -5.30
CA ALA A 67 16.11 -6.76 -3.82
C ALA A 67 14.71 -6.49 -3.25
N CYS A 68 13.75 -5.93 -4.02
CA CYS A 68 12.36 -5.80 -3.60
C CYS A 68 11.67 -7.15 -3.36
N GLN A 69 12.27 -8.27 -3.82
CA GLN A 69 11.83 -9.63 -3.49
C GLN A 69 11.80 -9.89 -1.97
N GLU A 70 12.68 -9.26 -1.20
CA GLU A 70 12.71 -9.42 0.27
C GLU A 70 11.41 -8.90 0.89
N THR A 71 10.95 -7.73 0.46
CA THR A 71 9.67 -7.15 0.89
C THR A 71 8.48 -8.02 0.48
N LEU A 72 8.50 -8.55 -0.75
CA LEU A 72 7.47 -9.47 -1.23
C LEU A 72 7.45 -10.78 -0.44
N ARG A 73 8.62 -11.33 -0.08
CA ARG A 73 8.70 -12.53 0.78
C ARG A 73 8.16 -12.26 2.18
N THR A 74 8.36 -11.07 2.72
CA THR A 74 7.77 -10.67 3.99
C THR A 74 6.24 -10.68 3.90
N ALA A 75 5.66 -10.09 2.85
CA ALA A 75 4.21 -10.10 2.65
C ALA A 75 3.66 -11.53 2.46
N LEU A 76 4.38 -12.41 1.75
CA LEU A 76 4.02 -13.82 1.62
C LEU A 76 4.08 -14.55 2.98
N ALA A 77 5.08 -14.25 3.81
CA ALA A 77 5.19 -14.79 5.15
C ALA A 77 4.08 -14.31 6.09
N MET A 78 3.53 -13.10 5.87
CA MET A 78 2.35 -12.60 6.57
C MET A 78 1.07 -13.35 6.18
N GLY A 79 1.00 -13.96 4.98
CA GLY A 79 -0.14 -14.75 4.53
C GLY A 79 -0.70 -14.37 3.15
N ALA A 80 -0.04 -13.48 2.41
CA ALA A 80 -0.41 -13.20 1.03
C ALA A 80 -0.27 -14.46 0.15
N ASP A 81 -1.14 -14.62 -0.83
CA ASP A 81 -1.19 -15.83 -1.66
C ASP A 81 -0.16 -15.81 -2.79
N ARG A 82 0.09 -14.63 -3.34
CA ARG A 82 0.94 -14.49 -4.52
C ARG A 82 1.64 -13.12 -4.51
N ALA A 83 2.83 -13.08 -5.10
CA ALA A 83 3.62 -11.87 -5.22
C ALA A 83 4.04 -11.62 -6.66
N ILE A 84 4.05 -10.35 -7.06
CA ILE A 84 4.49 -9.88 -8.38
C ILE A 84 5.63 -8.89 -8.19
N LEU A 85 6.77 -9.12 -8.82
CA LEU A 85 7.85 -8.14 -8.93
C LEU A 85 7.84 -7.55 -10.33
N VAL A 86 7.70 -6.23 -10.42
CA VAL A 86 8.00 -5.48 -11.64
C VAL A 86 9.43 -5.00 -11.51
N GLU A 87 10.37 -5.76 -12.12
CA GLU A 87 11.79 -5.51 -11.98
C GLU A 87 12.22 -4.33 -12.86
N THR A 88 12.83 -3.33 -12.23
CA THR A 88 13.41 -2.16 -12.88
C THR A 88 14.46 -1.53 -11.97
N ASP A 89 15.51 -0.95 -12.57
CA ASP A 89 16.53 -0.13 -11.91
C ASP A 89 16.26 1.39 -12.09
N ALA A 90 15.23 1.75 -12.86
CA ALA A 90 14.83 3.13 -13.04
C ALA A 90 14.27 3.73 -11.75
N GLU A 91 14.61 4.99 -11.48
CA GLU A 91 13.97 5.77 -10.43
C GLU A 91 12.50 6.03 -10.80
N LEU A 92 11.58 5.47 -10.02
CA LEU A 92 10.14 5.56 -10.28
C LEU A 92 9.51 6.67 -9.46
N GLN A 93 8.96 7.66 -10.13
CA GLN A 93 8.11 8.68 -9.54
C GLN A 93 6.65 8.19 -9.37
N PRO A 94 5.82 8.77 -8.48
CA PRO A 94 4.46 8.29 -8.19
C PRO A 94 3.59 8.03 -9.43
N LEU A 95 3.64 8.90 -10.44
CA LEU A 95 2.86 8.70 -11.66
C LEU A 95 3.34 7.49 -12.48
N ALA A 96 4.64 7.23 -12.51
CA ALA A 96 5.18 6.05 -13.18
C ALA A 96 4.72 4.77 -12.47
N VAL A 97 4.77 4.76 -11.14
CA VAL A 97 4.25 3.65 -10.32
C VAL A 97 2.75 3.45 -10.56
N ALA A 98 1.95 4.52 -10.56
CA ALA A 98 0.51 4.43 -10.82
C ALA A 98 0.21 3.84 -12.21
N LYS A 99 0.99 4.16 -13.24
CA LYS A 99 0.83 3.56 -14.59
C LYS A 99 1.19 2.07 -14.60
N ILE A 100 2.24 1.67 -13.90
CA ILE A 100 2.61 0.24 -13.73
C ILE A 100 1.46 -0.48 -13.01
N LEU A 101 0.98 0.06 -11.90
CA LEU A 101 -0.11 -0.53 -11.14
C LEU A 101 -1.40 -0.63 -11.96
N LYS A 102 -1.70 0.36 -12.82
CA LYS A 102 -2.83 0.27 -13.75
C LYS A 102 -2.72 -0.95 -14.66
N ALA A 103 -1.56 -1.19 -15.26
CA ALA A 103 -1.35 -2.37 -16.12
C ALA A 103 -1.54 -3.69 -15.33
N ILE A 104 -1.07 -3.74 -14.07
CA ILE A 104 -1.28 -4.89 -13.20
C ILE A 104 -2.77 -5.06 -12.85
N VAL A 105 -3.49 -3.97 -12.57
CA VAL A 105 -4.95 -3.99 -12.33
C VAL A 105 -5.70 -4.53 -13.54
N GLU A 106 -5.34 -4.11 -14.75
CA GLU A 106 -5.95 -4.60 -15.99
C GLU A 106 -5.68 -6.11 -16.22
N GLN A 107 -4.51 -6.59 -15.84
CA GLN A 107 -4.11 -8.01 -15.96
C GLN A 107 -4.75 -8.86 -14.88
N GLU A 108 -4.64 -8.44 -13.61
CA GLU A 108 -5.05 -9.23 -12.45
C GLU A 108 -6.56 -9.11 -12.15
N LYS A 109 -7.19 -8.05 -12.59
CA LYS A 109 -8.62 -7.75 -12.39
C LYS A 109 -9.05 -7.90 -10.93
N PRO A 110 -8.38 -7.22 -9.98
CA PRO A 110 -8.79 -7.25 -8.59
C PRO A 110 -10.14 -6.55 -8.41
N GLY A 111 -10.88 -6.92 -7.38
CA GLY A 111 -12.09 -6.21 -6.97
C GLY A 111 -11.80 -5.03 -6.04
N LEU A 112 -10.57 -5.00 -5.47
CA LEU A 112 -10.15 -3.97 -4.53
C LEU A 112 -8.62 -3.80 -4.63
N VAL A 113 -8.16 -2.57 -4.52
CA VAL A 113 -6.73 -2.25 -4.33
C VAL A 113 -6.59 -1.51 -3.01
N ILE A 114 -5.74 -2.00 -2.12
CA ILE A 114 -5.42 -1.36 -0.85
C ILE A 114 -3.97 -0.92 -0.88
N LEU A 115 -3.71 0.37 -0.68
CA LEU A 115 -2.37 0.94 -0.63
C LEU A 115 -2.10 1.50 0.77
N GLY A 116 -0.84 1.51 1.18
CA GLY A 116 -0.40 2.36 2.26
C GLY A 116 -0.64 3.83 1.93
N LYS A 117 -1.05 4.61 2.91
CA LYS A 117 -1.36 6.04 2.76
C LYS A 117 -0.23 6.80 2.03
N GLN A 118 1.02 6.52 2.38
CA GLN A 118 2.21 7.16 1.84
C GLN A 118 3.44 6.27 2.06
N ALA A 119 4.53 6.56 1.38
CA ALA A 119 5.82 5.96 1.67
C ALA A 119 6.61 6.89 2.59
N ILE A 120 7.30 6.33 3.60
CA ILE A 120 8.03 7.13 4.61
C ILE A 120 9.31 7.77 4.09
N ASP A 121 9.74 7.42 2.88
CA ASP A 121 10.96 7.94 2.25
C ASP A 121 10.72 9.20 1.40
N ASP A 122 9.50 9.40 0.90
CA ASP A 122 9.17 10.55 0.04
C ASP A 122 7.93 11.34 0.47
N ASP A 123 7.07 10.76 1.29
CA ASP A 123 5.83 11.35 1.82
C ASP A 123 4.90 11.96 0.74
N CYS A 124 5.03 11.53 -0.52
CA CYS A 124 4.27 12.12 -1.63
C CYS A 124 2.75 11.92 -1.53
N ASN A 125 2.30 10.79 -1.00
CA ASN A 125 0.86 10.44 -0.86
C ASN A 125 0.05 10.69 -2.15
N GLN A 126 0.55 10.25 -3.30
CA GLN A 126 -0.04 10.55 -4.61
C GLN A 126 -0.38 9.31 -5.44
N THR A 127 0.29 8.19 -5.21
CA THR A 127 0.19 7.00 -6.09
C THR A 127 -1.24 6.46 -6.14
N GLY A 128 -1.91 6.33 -5.01
CA GLY A 128 -3.27 5.79 -4.93
C GLY A 128 -4.29 6.68 -5.67
N GLN A 129 -4.22 7.99 -5.47
CA GLN A 129 -5.09 8.96 -6.13
C GLN A 129 -4.86 8.99 -7.65
N MET A 130 -3.60 8.91 -8.10
CA MET A 130 -3.26 8.81 -9.52
C MET A 130 -3.75 7.49 -10.12
N LEU A 131 -3.63 6.37 -9.39
CA LEU A 131 -4.14 5.08 -9.84
C LEU A 131 -5.67 5.13 -9.99
N ALA A 132 -6.39 5.68 -9.01
CA ALA A 132 -7.83 5.85 -9.07
C ALA A 132 -8.25 6.66 -10.30
N ALA A 133 -7.59 7.78 -10.55
CA ALA A 133 -7.85 8.62 -11.72
C ALA A 133 -7.56 7.87 -13.05
N LEU A 134 -6.46 7.11 -13.13
CA LEU A 134 -6.07 6.38 -14.32
C LEU A 134 -6.98 5.18 -14.63
N THR A 135 -7.57 4.57 -13.62
CA THR A 135 -8.50 3.43 -13.76
C THR A 135 -9.95 3.86 -13.86
N GLY A 136 -10.27 5.11 -13.49
CA GLY A 136 -11.65 5.58 -13.35
C GLY A 136 -12.36 5.00 -12.14
N TRP A 137 -11.59 4.47 -11.16
CA TRP A 137 -12.13 3.88 -9.95
C TRP A 137 -12.36 4.94 -8.86
N PRO A 138 -13.36 4.74 -7.99
CA PRO A 138 -13.51 5.58 -6.81
C PRO A 138 -12.34 5.37 -5.86
N GLN A 139 -12.09 6.37 -5.02
CA GLN A 139 -11.04 6.32 -4.02
C GLN A 139 -11.58 6.63 -2.63
N GLY A 140 -11.04 5.93 -1.62
CA GLY A 140 -11.25 6.20 -0.21
C GLY A 140 -9.89 6.47 0.44
N THR A 141 -9.48 7.74 0.49
CA THR A 141 -8.20 8.15 1.09
C THR A 141 -8.32 8.37 2.59
N PHE A 142 -7.21 8.20 3.34
CA PHE A 142 -7.17 8.32 4.79
C PHE A 142 -8.18 7.40 5.49
N ALA A 143 -8.29 6.17 4.97
CA ALA A 143 -9.24 5.19 5.49
C ALA A 143 -8.81 4.70 6.88
N SER A 144 -9.67 4.83 7.89
CA SER A 144 -9.46 4.29 9.23
C SER A 144 -10.19 2.96 9.46
N LYS A 145 -11.19 2.69 8.63
CA LYS A 145 -11.93 1.42 8.67
C LYS A 145 -12.43 1.07 7.28
N LEU A 146 -12.36 -0.22 6.96
CA LEU A 146 -12.87 -0.81 5.74
C LEU A 146 -13.87 -1.92 6.09
N ALA A 147 -15.06 -1.89 5.51
CA ALA A 147 -16.06 -2.94 5.65
C ALA A 147 -16.63 -3.32 4.29
N ILE A 148 -16.87 -4.63 4.08
CA ILE A 148 -17.51 -5.15 2.89
C ILE A 148 -18.88 -5.70 3.28
N GLU A 149 -19.94 -5.06 2.79
CA GLU A 149 -21.33 -5.39 3.07
C GLU A 149 -22.07 -5.68 1.76
N GLY A 150 -22.42 -6.96 1.57
CA GLY A 150 -23.00 -7.40 0.28
C GLY A 150 -22.00 -7.21 -0.86
N GLU A 151 -22.40 -6.44 -1.87
CA GLU A 151 -21.53 -6.05 -3.01
C GLU A 151 -20.85 -4.69 -2.80
N GLY A 152 -21.09 -4.03 -1.66
CA GLY A 152 -20.58 -2.70 -1.35
C GLY A 152 -19.32 -2.70 -0.50
N ILE A 153 -18.53 -1.63 -0.67
CA ILE A 153 -17.36 -1.34 0.17
C ILE A 153 -17.64 -0.04 0.89
N GLN A 154 -17.65 -0.09 2.21
CA GLN A 154 -17.79 1.07 3.07
C GLN A 154 -16.43 1.46 3.63
N VAL A 155 -16.05 2.72 3.45
CA VAL A 155 -14.79 3.28 3.94
C VAL A 155 -15.10 4.38 4.95
N THR A 156 -14.61 4.22 6.17
CA THR A 156 -14.58 5.30 7.17
C THR A 156 -13.26 6.03 7.01
N ARG A 157 -13.31 7.37 6.90
CA ARG A 157 -12.13 8.21 6.68
C ARG A 157 -11.87 9.08 7.91
N GLU A 158 -10.61 9.34 8.19
CA GLU A 158 -10.20 10.33 9.19
C GLU A 158 -10.10 11.73 8.58
N VAL A 159 -11.23 12.26 8.19
CA VAL A 159 -11.38 13.66 7.79
C VAL A 159 -12.62 14.18 8.50
N ASP A 160 -12.45 14.93 9.55
CA ASP A 160 -13.52 15.58 10.29
C ASP A 160 -14.89 14.83 10.25
N THR A 161 -14.90 13.59 10.76
CA THR A 161 -16.10 12.82 11.13
C THR A 161 -17.17 12.51 10.07
N ALA A 162 -16.86 12.29 8.81
CA ALA A 162 -17.85 11.83 7.84
C ALA A 162 -17.60 10.41 7.33
N ALA A 163 -18.54 9.50 7.54
CA ALA A 163 -18.59 8.23 6.83
C ALA A 163 -19.05 8.48 5.39
N VAL A 164 -18.29 8.03 4.41
CA VAL A 164 -18.66 8.12 2.98
C VAL A 164 -19.03 6.73 2.49
N GLY A 165 -20.29 6.52 2.18
CA GLY A 165 -20.75 5.32 1.45
C GLY A 165 -20.34 5.43 -0.01
N LEU A 166 -19.69 4.39 -0.53
CA LEU A 166 -19.32 4.27 -1.94
C LEU A 166 -20.29 3.32 -2.65
N ASP A 167 -20.55 3.58 -3.96
CA ASP A 167 -21.41 2.73 -4.78
C ASP A 167 -20.89 1.27 -4.78
N PRO A 168 -21.73 0.29 -4.42
CA PRO A 168 -21.35 -1.12 -4.30
C PRO A 168 -20.82 -1.77 -5.57
N ARG A 169 -21.04 -1.16 -6.72
CA ARG A 169 -20.59 -1.65 -8.04
C ARG A 169 -19.20 -1.16 -8.42
N LEU A 170 -18.55 -0.40 -7.54
CA LEU A 170 -17.30 0.29 -7.85
C LEU A 170 -16.10 -0.38 -7.16
N HIS A 171 -15.05 -0.58 -7.91
CA HIS A 171 -13.76 -0.98 -7.38
C HIS A 171 -13.11 0.21 -6.64
N VAL A 172 -12.56 -0.03 -5.48
CA VAL A 172 -12.05 1.03 -4.60
C VAL A 172 -10.54 0.96 -4.49
N VAL A 173 -9.89 2.09 -4.62
CA VAL A 173 -8.51 2.30 -4.17
C VAL A 173 -8.59 2.86 -2.76
N VAL A 174 -8.08 2.13 -1.78
CA VAL A 174 -8.07 2.52 -0.37
C VAL A 174 -6.65 2.81 0.07
N ASP A 175 -6.50 3.94 0.70
CA ASP A 175 -5.27 4.43 1.30
C ASP A 175 -5.46 4.40 2.83
N HIS A 176 -4.69 3.58 3.54
CA HIS A 176 -4.89 3.32 4.96
C HIS A 176 -3.82 4.03 5.82
N PRO A 177 -4.20 4.91 6.77
CA PRO A 177 -3.27 5.54 7.71
C PRO A 177 -2.83 4.58 8.82
N LEU A 178 -1.68 4.86 9.42
CA LEU A 178 -1.27 4.22 10.68
C LEU A 178 -2.26 4.61 11.79
N HIS A 179 -2.95 3.65 12.39
CA HIS A 179 -3.51 3.85 13.72
C HIS A 179 -2.34 3.94 14.70
N GLY A 180 -2.08 5.13 15.20
CA GLY A 180 -1.16 5.30 16.33
C GLY A 180 -1.60 4.43 17.47
N HIS A 181 -0.70 3.62 18.02
CA HIS A 181 -0.89 3.03 19.33
C HIS A 181 -1.02 4.18 20.35
N GLU A 182 -2.25 4.64 20.59
CA GLU A 182 -2.56 5.41 21.78
C GLU A 182 -2.49 4.47 22.98
N ASN A 183 -1.31 4.32 23.53
CA ASN A 183 -1.09 3.93 24.91
C ASN A 183 0.21 4.56 25.40
N PHE A 184 0.26 5.88 25.40
CA PHE A 184 1.14 6.58 26.33
C PHE A 184 0.30 6.96 27.56
N HIS A 185 0.36 6.10 28.56
CA HIS A 185 -0.02 6.48 29.91
C HIS A 185 0.86 7.67 30.32
N ARG A 186 0.23 8.84 30.49
CA ARG A 186 0.80 9.91 31.28
C ARG A 186 0.72 9.47 32.74
N GLY A 187 1.86 9.14 33.31
CA GLY A 187 2.13 9.16 34.73
C GLY A 187 2.74 10.50 35.07
#